data_1e5edd8d359fd272e754e40574cb96de
#
_entry.id   1e5edd8d359fd272e754e40574cb96de
#
_cell.length_a   1.000
_cell.length_b   1.000
_cell.length_c   1.000
_cell.angle_alpha   90.00
_cell.angle_beta   90.00
_cell.angle_gamma   90.00
#
_symmetry.space_group_name_H-M   'P 1'
#
loop_
_entity.id
_entity.type
_entity.pdbx_description
1 polymer ?
#
loop_
_entity_poly.entity_id
_entity_poly.type
_entity_poly.pdbx_seq_one_letter_code
_entity_poly.pdbx_strand_id
1 'polypeptide(L)'
;MNRFAVPVVAVLVAFGGCSHKEDKDRSPVAWPKRAIQVSCFAAAGGGTDMVNRAIGAAMEGDLGVRVNVINRVGGRGGVAMDYVWSRGHDGHHWGGFSETILPAAVMGGHNTTAKDWTYFLVAGAPGVLSVAGTNKYKTLEDLLTVAREQPGKIRVSASATGGLWHTKLVILEKAAGVRFNFIPYEGSQPSQIAALSGEVEAVITSLSEQAELIKGRRLIPLAVMEAQEVDFPGFGSIPSAAEKYPVIGQVLLRQWLGFALPADAPQAVLDKIGAAFDKAMASKEIQDLAAGQMLTLYGLRGQPANEMVRRMESFWTWMLYEQGIASKSPAEFGIPRPAATTSAPSLPGP
;
A
#
# COMPACT_ATOMS: atom_id res chain seq x y z
N MET A 1 -4.45 -56.43 -81.28
CA MET A 1 -5.19 -55.35 -80.57
C MET A 1 -5.23 -55.71 -79.09
N ASN A 2 -4.22 -55.23 -78.36
CA ASN A 2 -4.06 -55.59 -76.98
C ASN A 2 -4.66 -54.50 -76.06
N ARG A 3 -5.56 -54.91 -75.19
CA ARG A 3 -6.10 -54.07 -74.12
C ARG A 3 -5.25 -54.33 -72.87
N PHE A 4 -4.53 -53.31 -72.43
CA PHE A 4 -3.85 -53.33 -71.13
C PHE A 4 -4.84 -52.95 -70.04
N ALA A 5 -5.05 -53.83 -69.08
CA ALA A 5 -5.77 -53.55 -67.86
C ALA A 5 -4.78 -53.01 -66.83
N VAL A 6 -5.09 -51.84 -66.22
CA VAL A 6 -4.32 -51.22 -65.13
C VAL A 6 -4.99 -51.61 -63.80
N PRO A 7 -4.27 -52.16 -62.81
CA PRO A 7 -4.86 -52.47 -61.55
C PRO A 7 -4.91 -51.18 -60.66
N VAL A 8 -6.11 -50.90 -60.16
CA VAL A 8 -6.31 -49.85 -59.12
C VAL A 8 -5.86 -50.40 -57.78
N VAL A 9 -4.80 -49.83 -57.25
CA VAL A 9 -4.32 -50.08 -55.84
C VAL A 9 -5.11 -49.15 -54.97
N ALA A 10 -5.99 -49.69 -54.15
CA ALA A 10 -6.65 -48.95 -53.05
C ALA A 10 -5.71 -48.78 -51.87
N VAL A 11 -5.25 -47.56 -51.61
CA VAL A 11 -4.49 -47.18 -50.39
C VAL A 11 -5.47 -46.92 -49.25
N LEU A 12 -5.55 -47.85 -48.30
CA LEU A 12 -6.24 -47.65 -47.03
C LEU A 12 -5.39 -46.70 -46.17
N VAL A 13 -5.82 -45.45 -46.05
CA VAL A 13 -5.26 -44.52 -45.06
C VAL A 13 -5.90 -44.82 -43.71
N ALA A 14 -5.15 -45.50 -42.83
CA ALA A 14 -5.52 -45.65 -41.44
C ALA A 14 -5.36 -44.32 -40.72
N PHE A 15 -6.47 -43.66 -40.39
CA PHE A 15 -6.48 -42.55 -39.44
C PHE A 15 -6.15 -43.09 -38.07
N GLY A 16 -4.88 -43.00 -37.68
CA GLY A 16 -4.44 -43.15 -36.29
C GLY A 16 -5.00 -42.02 -35.48
N GLY A 17 -6.03 -42.29 -34.69
CA GLY A 17 -6.55 -41.36 -33.70
C GLY A 17 -5.45 -41.08 -32.66
N CYS A 18 -4.84 -39.88 -32.68
CA CYS A 18 -4.06 -39.37 -31.59
C CYS A 18 -5.02 -39.16 -30.41
N SER A 19 -5.12 -40.18 -29.56
CA SER A 19 -5.66 -40.06 -28.24
C SER A 19 -4.79 -39.04 -27.51
N HIS A 20 -5.28 -37.82 -27.30
CA HIS A 20 -4.74 -36.90 -26.31
C HIS A 20 -4.86 -37.62 -24.98
N LYS A 21 -3.76 -38.18 -24.48
CA LYS A 21 -3.63 -38.49 -23.07
C LYS A 21 -3.70 -37.14 -22.34
N GLU A 22 -4.84 -36.85 -21.72
CA GLU A 22 -4.92 -35.85 -20.67
C GLU A 22 -3.84 -36.24 -19.67
N ASP A 23 -2.89 -35.35 -19.50
CA ASP A 23 -1.80 -35.43 -18.53
C ASP A 23 -2.41 -35.29 -17.12
N LYS A 24 -3.04 -36.38 -16.62
CA LYS A 24 -3.64 -36.49 -15.29
C LYS A 24 -2.62 -36.65 -14.18
N ASP A 25 -1.33 -36.51 -14.46
CA ASP A 25 -0.26 -36.70 -13.47
C ASP A 25 0.55 -35.43 -13.23
N ARG A 26 -0.15 -34.27 -13.13
CA ARG A 26 0.40 -33.13 -12.40
C ARG A 26 0.11 -33.33 -10.93
N SER A 27 0.93 -34.14 -10.27
CA SER A 27 1.07 -34.06 -8.81
C SER A 27 1.20 -32.58 -8.46
N PRO A 28 0.42 -32.03 -7.51
CA PRO A 28 0.50 -30.63 -7.16
C PRO A 28 1.97 -30.34 -6.83
N VAL A 29 2.57 -29.40 -7.55
CA VAL A 29 3.96 -28.99 -7.32
C VAL A 29 4.06 -28.68 -5.83
N ALA A 30 4.87 -29.46 -5.10
CA ALA A 30 5.03 -29.28 -3.66
C ALA A 30 5.66 -27.91 -3.42
N TRP A 31 4.83 -26.89 -3.28
CA TRP A 31 5.21 -25.52 -2.94
C TRP A 31 4.62 -25.18 -1.57
N PRO A 32 5.34 -24.46 -0.70
CA PRO A 32 6.72 -24.00 -0.84
C PRO A 32 7.73 -25.10 -0.54
N LYS A 33 8.92 -25.07 -1.20
CA LYS A 33 10.01 -26.05 -0.99
C LYS A 33 11.10 -25.54 -0.04
N ARG A 34 11.08 -24.28 0.30
CA ARG A 34 12.07 -23.57 1.12
C ARG A 34 11.42 -22.39 1.80
N ALA A 35 12.10 -21.77 2.76
CA ALA A 35 11.66 -20.56 3.40
C ALA A 35 11.32 -19.45 2.38
N ILE A 36 10.27 -18.71 2.69
CA ILE A 36 9.84 -17.53 1.94
C ILE A 36 10.60 -16.32 2.47
N GLN A 37 10.99 -15.41 1.57
CA GLN A 37 11.66 -14.18 1.91
C GLN A 37 10.79 -12.99 1.56
N VAL A 38 10.48 -12.16 2.54
CA VAL A 38 9.81 -10.87 2.36
C VAL A 38 10.85 -9.76 2.36
N SER A 39 11.03 -9.07 1.23
CA SER A 39 11.87 -7.88 1.12
C SER A 39 11.06 -6.66 1.53
N CYS A 40 11.21 -6.23 2.79
CA CYS A 40 10.48 -5.09 3.32
C CYS A 40 11.20 -3.77 2.96
N PHE A 41 10.50 -2.85 2.32
CA PHE A 41 11.07 -1.56 1.91
C PHE A 41 11.29 -0.61 3.09
N ALA A 42 10.59 -0.81 4.19
CA ALA A 42 10.65 0.04 5.37
C ALA A 42 11.82 -0.34 6.30
N ALA A 43 12.24 0.61 7.10
CA ALA A 43 13.19 0.36 8.18
C ALA A 43 12.59 -0.60 9.23
N ALA A 44 13.45 -1.33 9.93
CA ALA A 44 13.05 -2.21 11.01
C ALA A 44 12.27 -1.44 12.11
N GLY A 45 11.17 -2.02 12.58
CA GLY A 45 10.27 -1.41 13.56
C GLY A 45 9.27 -0.40 13.00
N GLY A 46 9.33 -0.07 11.70
CA GLY A 46 8.29 0.72 11.03
C GLY A 46 7.00 -0.07 10.83
N GLY A 47 5.87 0.61 10.59
CA GLY A 47 4.56 -0.02 10.47
C GLY A 47 4.51 -1.16 9.42
N THR A 48 5.12 -0.96 8.26
CA THR A 48 5.20 -1.99 7.21
C THR A 48 6.03 -3.20 7.66
N ASP A 49 7.15 -2.98 8.33
CA ASP A 49 8.00 -4.07 8.85
C ASP A 49 7.25 -4.89 9.91
N MET A 50 6.64 -4.21 10.86
CA MET A 50 5.89 -4.82 11.96
C MET A 50 4.72 -5.68 11.42
N VAL A 51 3.92 -5.14 10.50
CA VAL A 51 2.80 -5.85 9.90
C VAL A 51 3.28 -7.06 9.08
N ASN A 52 4.35 -6.92 8.30
CA ASN A 52 4.88 -8.03 7.51
C ASN A 52 5.47 -9.15 8.39
N ARG A 53 6.10 -8.83 9.52
CA ARG A 53 6.57 -9.84 10.47
C ARG A 53 5.41 -10.58 11.13
N ALA A 54 4.38 -9.85 11.54
CA ALA A 54 3.22 -10.45 12.18
C ALA A 54 2.44 -11.37 11.23
N ILE A 55 2.07 -10.87 10.04
CA ILE A 55 1.31 -11.66 9.06
C ILE A 55 2.15 -12.84 8.55
N GLY A 56 3.46 -12.64 8.30
CA GLY A 56 4.36 -13.72 7.89
C GLY A 56 4.42 -14.83 8.93
N ALA A 57 4.61 -14.50 10.20
CA ALA A 57 4.64 -15.46 11.30
C ALA A 57 3.30 -16.22 11.43
N ALA A 58 2.16 -15.51 11.34
CA ALA A 58 0.83 -16.12 11.40
C ALA A 58 0.56 -17.09 10.24
N MET A 59 1.20 -16.89 9.08
CA MET A 59 1.04 -17.76 7.90
C MET A 59 1.97 -18.99 7.91
N GLU A 60 3.04 -19.03 8.72
CA GLU A 60 4.06 -20.10 8.69
C GLU A 60 3.48 -21.51 8.90
N GLY A 61 2.50 -21.65 9.82
CA GLY A 61 1.86 -22.93 10.11
C GLY A 61 1.13 -23.53 8.91
N ASP A 62 0.38 -22.73 8.17
CA ASP A 62 -0.38 -23.15 6.99
C ASP A 62 0.53 -23.34 5.75
N LEU A 63 1.59 -22.57 5.65
CA LEU A 63 2.57 -22.69 4.55
C LEU A 63 3.54 -23.85 4.78
N GLY A 64 3.80 -24.24 6.03
CA GLY A 64 4.73 -25.29 6.40
C GLY A 64 6.22 -24.89 6.27
N VAL A 65 6.52 -23.60 6.13
CA VAL A 65 7.88 -23.05 6.03
C VAL A 65 7.98 -21.71 6.76
N ARG A 66 9.21 -21.30 7.08
CA ARG A 66 9.47 -19.97 7.66
C ARG A 66 9.23 -18.87 6.65
N VAL A 67 8.74 -17.72 7.14
CA VAL A 67 8.59 -16.47 6.40
C VAL A 67 9.51 -15.41 7.00
N ASN A 68 10.64 -15.18 6.33
CA ASN A 68 11.71 -14.31 6.82
C ASN A 68 11.57 -12.89 6.25
N VAL A 69 11.42 -11.89 7.11
CA VAL A 69 11.37 -10.48 6.70
C VAL A 69 12.76 -9.86 6.78
N ILE A 70 13.23 -9.31 5.65
CA ILE A 70 14.53 -8.64 5.51
C ILE A 70 14.28 -7.21 5.02
N ASN A 71 14.74 -6.23 5.79
CA ASN A 71 14.59 -4.82 5.43
C ASN A 71 15.58 -4.43 4.33
N ARG A 72 15.06 -3.81 3.25
CA ARG A 72 15.79 -3.31 2.07
C ARG A 72 15.35 -1.89 1.78
N VAL A 73 15.83 -0.97 2.60
CA VAL A 73 15.46 0.45 2.56
C VAL A 73 16.15 1.14 1.39
N GLY A 74 15.49 2.12 0.79
CA GLY A 74 16.06 3.01 -0.22
C GLY A 74 15.19 3.17 -1.47
N GLY A 75 15.44 4.24 -2.22
CA GLY A 75 14.79 4.50 -3.50
C GLY A 75 13.26 4.54 -3.45
N ARG A 76 12.64 5.00 -2.35
CA ARG A 76 11.17 4.98 -2.15
C ARG A 76 10.57 3.58 -2.30
N GLY A 77 11.31 2.55 -1.88
CA GLY A 77 10.93 1.16 -2.04
C GLY A 77 11.52 0.49 -3.29
N GLY A 78 12.15 1.24 -4.20
CA GLY A 78 12.76 0.72 -5.42
C GLY A 78 13.75 -0.40 -5.15
N VAL A 79 14.60 -0.27 -4.12
CA VAL A 79 15.58 -1.32 -3.75
C VAL A 79 14.91 -2.65 -3.42
N ALA A 80 13.81 -2.63 -2.67
CA ALA A 80 13.06 -3.84 -2.35
C ALA A 80 12.29 -4.38 -3.56
N MET A 81 11.71 -3.48 -4.38
CA MET A 81 11.02 -3.85 -5.63
C MET A 81 11.98 -4.51 -6.62
N ASP A 82 13.16 -3.91 -6.88
CA ASP A 82 14.20 -4.46 -7.76
C ASP A 82 14.65 -5.85 -7.28
N TYR A 83 14.84 -6.00 -5.97
CA TYR A 83 15.24 -7.29 -5.42
C TYR A 83 14.22 -8.38 -5.69
N VAL A 84 12.93 -8.12 -5.44
CA VAL A 84 11.86 -9.11 -5.68
C VAL A 84 11.70 -9.37 -7.17
N TRP A 85 11.68 -8.31 -7.99
CA TRP A 85 11.48 -8.41 -9.43
C TRP A 85 12.58 -9.17 -10.16
N SER A 86 13.84 -9.04 -9.69
CA SER A 86 14.99 -9.75 -10.25
C SER A 86 15.07 -11.24 -9.88
N ARG A 87 14.16 -11.74 -9.01
CA ARG A 87 14.12 -13.15 -8.62
C ARG A 87 13.15 -13.94 -9.48
N GLY A 88 13.23 -15.27 -9.40
CA GLY A 88 12.20 -16.11 -10.02
C GLY A 88 10.84 -15.84 -9.40
N HIS A 89 9.81 -15.64 -10.22
CA HIS A 89 8.45 -15.34 -9.78
C HIS A 89 7.71 -16.59 -9.31
N ASP A 90 8.42 -17.46 -8.56
CA ASP A 90 7.95 -18.77 -8.09
C ASP A 90 7.19 -18.71 -6.74
N GLY A 91 6.97 -17.51 -6.22
CA GLY A 91 6.27 -17.28 -4.96
C GLY A 91 7.13 -17.34 -3.70
N HIS A 92 8.45 -17.56 -3.79
CA HIS A 92 9.33 -17.57 -2.61
C HIS A 92 9.90 -16.18 -2.25
N HIS A 93 9.67 -15.17 -3.08
CA HIS A 93 10.10 -13.79 -2.83
C HIS A 93 8.90 -12.85 -2.88
N TRP A 94 8.59 -12.22 -1.75
CA TRP A 94 7.52 -11.23 -1.62
C TRP A 94 8.12 -9.86 -1.35
N GLY A 95 7.44 -8.82 -1.78
CA GLY A 95 7.73 -7.45 -1.39
C GLY A 95 6.86 -7.06 -0.19
N GLY A 96 7.47 -6.73 0.94
CA GLY A 96 6.78 -6.14 2.08
C GLY A 96 6.59 -4.65 1.80
N PHE A 97 5.37 -4.25 1.43
CA PHE A 97 5.09 -2.95 0.84
C PHE A 97 3.98 -2.18 1.56
N SER A 98 3.87 -0.92 1.22
CA SER A 98 2.73 -0.05 1.49
C SER A 98 2.41 0.76 0.23
N GLU A 99 1.44 1.66 0.32
CA GLU A 99 1.11 2.60 -0.76
C GLU A 99 2.30 3.41 -1.26
N THR A 100 3.35 3.57 -0.46
CA THR A 100 4.56 4.34 -0.79
C THR A 100 5.22 3.92 -2.10
N ILE A 101 5.05 2.65 -2.51
CA ILE A 101 5.63 2.14 -3.77
C ILE A 101 4.87 2.60 -5.02
N LEU A 102 3.61 3.06 -4.90
CA LEU A 102 2.75 3.33 -6.06
C LEU A 102 3.29 4.42 -7.00
N PRO A 103 3.86 5.54 -6.51
CA PRO A 103 4.43 6.52 -7.41
C PRO A 103 5.85 6.17 -7.90
N ALA A 104 6.38 4.98 -7.61
CA ALA A 104 7.77 4.64 -7.94
C ALA A 104 8.09 4.82 -9.42
N ALA A 105 7.21 4.43 -10.34
CA ALA A 105 7.43 4.56 -11.79
C ALA A 105 7.58 6.03 -12.22
N VAL A 106 6.66 6.90 -11.83
CA VAL A 106 6.66 8.32 -12.21
C VAL A 106 7.71 9.14 -11.47
N MET A 107 8.19 8.64 -10.33
CA MET A 107 9.25 9.25 -9.51
C MET A 107 10.64 8.69 -9.82
N GLY A 108 10.77 7.73 -10.74
CA GLY A 108 12.05 7.14 -11.16
C GLY A 108 12.64 6.12 -10.17
N GLY A 109 11.84 5.58 -9.26
CA GLY A 109 12.29 4.58 -8.27
C GLY A 109 12.28 3.14 -8.80
N HIS A 110 11.32 2.78 -9.67
CA HIS A 110 11.19 1.46 -10.30
C HIS A 110 10.32 1.57 -11.55
N ASN A 111 10.44 0.62 -12.50
CA ASN A 111 9.70 0.70 -13.75
C ASN A 111 8.37 -0.08 -13.76
N THR A 112 8.07 -0.87 -12.73
CA THR A 112 6.78 -1.56 -12.61
C THR A 112 5.69 -0.64 -12.06
N THR A 113 4.46 -0.99 -12.37
CA THR A 113 3.24 -0.30 -11.93
C THR A 113 2.35 -1.26 -11.16
N ALA A 114 1.25 -0.77 -10.60
CA ALA A 114 0.33 -1.59 -9.81
C ALA A 114 -0.21 -2.83 -10.56
N LYS A 115 -0.27 -2.81 -11.89
CA LYS A 115 -0.73 -3.97 -12.68
C LYS A 115 0.24 -5.15 -12.68
N ASP A 116 1.50 -4.88 -12.38
CA ASP A 116 2.58 -5.86 -12.46
C ASP A 116 2.71 -6.69 -11.16
N TRP A 117 1.87 -6.38 -10.15
CA TRP A 117 1.90 -7.01 -8.84
C TRP A 117 0.52 -7.55 -8.42
N THR A 118 0.51 -8.60 -7.60
CA THR A 118 -0.66 -9.12 -6.88
C THR A 118 -0.52 -8.78 -5.42
N TYR A 119 -1.53 -8.11 -4.85
CA TYR A 119 -1.48 -7.52 -3.52
C TYR A 119 -2.25 -8.31 -2.47
N PHE A 120 -1.71 -8.26 -1.24
CA PHE A 120 -2.30 -8.76 -0.01
C PHE A 120 -2.26 -7.61 1.01
N LEU A 121 -3.39 -6.95 1.21
CA LEU A 121 -3.52 -5.77 2.05
C LEU A 121 -3.98 -6.20 3.44
N VAL A 122 -3.10 -6.11 4.42
CA VAL A 122 -3.36 -6.55 5.79
C VAL A 122 -4.15 -5.50 6.54
N ALA A 123 -3.61 -4.29 6.64
CA ALA A 123 -4.17 -3.22 7.46
C ALA A 123 -3.73 -1.84 6.96
N GLY A 124 -4.26 -0.81 7.58
CA GLY A 124 -3.81 0.57 7.41
C GLY A 124 -4.25 1.44 8.58
N ALA A 125 -3.79 2.67 8.61
CA ALA A 125 -4.19 3.65 9.61
C ALA A 125 -4.59 4.97 8.96
N PRO A 126 -5.52 5.74 9.55
CA PRO A 126 -5.83 7.08 9.10
C PRO A 126 -4.62 8.01 9.27
N GLY A 127 -4.51 8.99 8.39
CA GLY A 127 -3.57 10.09 8.57
C GLY A 127 -4.07 11.05 9.64
N VAL A 128 -3.19 11.54 10.51
CA VAL A 128 -3.53 12.52 11.52
C VAL A 128 -2.56 13.69 11.50
N LEU A 129 -3.12 14.90 11.50
CA LEU A 129 -2.38 16.14 11.68
C LEU A 129 -2.37 16.49 13.17
N SER A 130 -1.17 16.59 13.75
CA SER A 130 -0.99 16.83 15.17
C SER A 130 0.02 17.95 15.43
N VAL A 131 -0.04 18.52 16.63
CA VAL A 131 0.93 19.48 17.14
C VAL A 131 1.55 18.98 18.45
N ALA A 132 2.68 19.53 18.86
CA ALA A 132 3.22 19.23 20.19
C ALA A 132 2.24 19.64 21.30
N GLY A 133 2.19 18.88 22.41
CA GLY A 133 1.31 19.17 23.53
C GLY A 133 1.53 20.56 24.16
N THR A 134 2.73 21.10 24.03
CA THR A 134 3.11 22.47 24.46
C THR A 134 2.74 23.56 23.45
N ASN A 135 2.26 23.17 22.25
CA ASN A 135 1.93 24.12 21.20
C ASN A 135 0.70 24.98 21.56
N LYS A 136 0.65 26.20 21.05
CA LYS A 136 -0.46 27.15 21.26
C LYS A 136 -1.71 26.79 20.45
N TYR A 137 -1.57 26.11 19.31
CA TYR A 137 -2.69 25.68 18.49
C TYR A 137 -3.40 24.49 19.14
N LYS A 138 -4.74 24.57 19.26
CA LYS A 138 -5.56 23.55 19.92
C LYS A 138 -6.55 22.89 18.98
N THR A 139 -6.84 23.53 17.85
CA THR A 139 -7.75 23.05 16.80
C THR A 139 -7.11 23.15 15.42
N LEU A 140 -7.64 22.41 14.46
CA LEU A 140 -7.24 22.56 13.06
C LEU A 140 -7.45 24.01 12.58
N GLU A 141 -8.53 24.67 12.99
CA GLU A 141 -8.84 26.03 12.55
C GLU A 141 -7.87 27.07 13.11
N ASP A 142 -7.35 26.89 14.33
CA ASP A 142 -6.28 27.79 14.87
C ASP A 142 -5.07 27.78 13.93
N LEU A 143 -4.69 26.59 13.47
CA LEU A 143 -3.56 26.42 12.56
C LEU A 143 -3.85 27.04 11.18
N LEU A 144 -5.04 26.75 10.63
CA LEU A 144 -5.45 27.23 9.32
C LEU A 144 -5.64 28.74 9.28
N THR A 145 -6.11 29.36 10.37
CA THR A 145 -6.27 30.82 10.47
C THR A 145 -4.91 31.51 10.30
N VAL A 146 -3.88 31.07 11.04
CA VAL A 146 -2.54 31.65 10.88
C VAL A 146 -1.96 31.35 9.50
N ALA A 147 -2.17 30.15 8.94
CA ALA A 147 -1.70 29.83 7.60
C ALA A 147 -2.39 30.66 6.50
N ARG A 148 -3.62 31.14 6.74
CA ARG A 148 -4.37 32.02 5.84
C ARG A 148 -3.88 33.46 5.92
N GLU A 149 -3.65 33.95 7.15
CA GLU A 149 -3.15 35.31 7.38
C GLU A 149 -1.68 35.48 6.99
N GLN A 150 -0.88 34.43 7.17
CA GLN A 150 0.57 34.41 6.92
C GLN A 150 0.95 33.15 6.10
N PRO A 151 0.71 33.13 4.79
CA PRO A 151 1.03 31.98 3.95
C PRO A 151 2.49 31.56 4.05
N GLY A 152 2.73 30.24 4.26
CA GLY A 152 4.07 29.69 4.45
C GLY A 152 4.67 29.88 5.86
N LYS A 153 3.94 30.49 6.79
CA LYS A 153 4.40 30.70 8.18
C LYS A 153 4.40 29.39 8.97
N ILE A 154 3.38 28.57 8.81
CA ILE A 154 3.24 27.30 9.53
C ILE A 154 4.10 26.25 8.83
N ARG A 155 5.09 25.74 9.55
CA ARG A 155 5.91 24.61 9.12
C ARG A 155 5.21 23.31 9.49
N VAL A 156 5.06 22.42 8.53
CA VAL A 156 4.45 21.10 8.72
C VAL A 156 5.39 20.02 8.23
N SER A 157 5.71 19.06 9.08
CA SER A 157 6.57 17.92 8.73
C SER A 157 5.76 16.71 8.31
N ALA A 158 6.34 15.93 7.40
CA ALA A 158 5.92 14.58 7.07
C ALA A 158 7.09 13.76 6.50
N SER A 159 6.89 12.47 6.30
CA SER A 159 7.86 11.59 5.63
C SER A 159 7.86 11.86 4.13
N ALA A 160 8.97 12.30 3.58
CA ALA A 160 9.28 12.44 2.16
C ALA A 160 8.34 13.34 1.32
N THR A 161 8.94 14.09 0.40
CA THR A 161 8.21 14.85 -0.63
C THR A 161 7.49 13.88 -1.59
N GLY A 162 6.21 14.17 -1.93
CA GLY A 162 5.39 13.31 -2.79
C GLY A 162 4.90 12.02 -2.12
N GLY A 163 5.22 11.80 -0.83
CA GLY A 163 4.65 10.72 -0.04
C GLY A 163 3.17 10.93 0.29
N LEU A 164 2.52 9.89 0.85
CA LEU A 164 1.09 9.92 1.18
C LEU A 164 0.73 11.13 2.06
N TRP A 165 1.49 11.36 3.11
CA TRP A 165 1.19 12.42 4.09
C TRP A 165 1.41 13.82 3.52
N HIS A 166 2.47 14.02 2.72
CA HIS A 166 2.64 15.27 1.97
C HIS A 166 1.48 15.51 1.01
N THR A 167 1.04 14.48 0.32
CA THR A 167 -0.09 14.55 -0.61
C THR A 167 -1.38 14.93 0.10
N LYS A 168 -1.68 14.32 1.25
CA LYS A 168 -2.85 14.69 2.08
C LYS A 168 -2.75 16.12 2.58
N LEU A 169 -1.54 16.59 2.93
CA LEU A 169 -1.33 18.00 3.29
C LEU A 169 -1.64 18.95 2.13
N VAL A 170 -1.17 18.65 0.91
CA VAL A 170 -1.46 19.43 -0.30
C VAL A 170 -2.96 19.49 -0.60
N ILE A 171 -3.69 18.40 -0.36
CA ILE A 171 -5.15 18.37 -0.51
C ILE A 171 -5.82 19.27 0.52
N LEU A 172 -5.36 19.26 1.78
CA LEU A 172 -5.85 20.17 2.81
C LEU A 172 -5.57 21.64 2.45
N GLU A 173 -4.35 21.95 1.98
CA GLU A 173 -3.99 23.31 1.54
C GLU A 173 -4.96 23.84 0.48
N LYS A 174 -5.22 23.03 -0.56
CA LYS A 174 -6.15 23.40 -1.63
C LYS A 174 -7.58 23.56 -1.13
N ALA A 175 -8.04 22.63 -0.29
CA ALA A 175 -9.40 22.66 0.24
C ALA A 175 -9.64 23.85 1.17
N ALA A 176 -8.66 24.22 1.98
CA ALA A 176 -8.75 25.29 2.96
C ALA A 176 -8.32 26.66 2.41
N GLY A 177 -7.74 26.73 1.19
CA GLY A 177 -7.22 27.97 0.61
C GLY A 177 -6.03 28.52 1.40
N VAL A 178 -5.15 27.67 1.90
CA VAL A 178 -3.97 28.05 2.70
C VAL A 178 -2.69 27.53 2.08
N ARG A 179 -1.55 27.99 2.61
CA ARG A 179 -0.24 27.49 2.23
C ARG A 179 0.61 27.25 3.49
N PHE A 180 1.08 26.01 3.64
CA PHE A 180 2.05 25.64 4.65
C PHE A 180 3.50 25.74 4.10
N ASN A 181 4.48 25.71 5.00
CA ASN A 181 5.87 25.47 4.68
C ASN A 181 6.15 23.98 4.98
N PHE A 182 6.13 23.16 3.95
CA PHE A 182 6.36 21.73 4.08
C PHE A 182 7.83 21.41 4.30
N ILE A 183 8.15 20.67 5.37
CA ILE A 183 9.50 20.23 5.73
C ILE A 183 9.55 18.69 5.66
N PRO A 184 10.20 18.11 4.63
CA PRO A 184 10.32 16.66 4.50
C PRO A 184 11.39 16.09 5.43
N TYR A 185 11.13 14.88 5.95
CA TYR A 185 12.08 14.07 6.73
C TYR A 185 12.17 12.65 6.15
N GLU A 186 13.26 11.94 6.48
CA GLU A 186 13.45 10.54 6.07
C GLU A 186 12.67 9.58 6.99
N GLY A 187 11.34 9.68 6.95
CA GLY A 187 10.42 8.83 7.71
C GLY A 187 9.56 9.56 8.74
N SER A 188 8.57 8.86 9.27
CA SER A 188 7.58 9.43 10.19
C SER A 188 8.18 9.77 11.56
N GLN A 189 9.09 8.95 12.09
CA GLN A 189 9.69 9.18 13.41
C GLN A 189 10.50 10.48 13.47
N PRO A 190 11.43 10.79 12.53
CA PRO A 190 12.11 12.09 12.53
C PRO A 190 11.13 13.26 12.39
N SER A 191 10.07 13.12 11.59
CA SER A 191 9.03 14.15 11.44
C SER A 191 8.34 14.46 12.76
N GLN A 192 8.02 13.44 13.54
CA GLN A 192 7.40 13.58 14.88
C GLN A 192 8.34 14.23 15.87
N ILE A 193 9.63 13.86 15.85
CA ILE A 193 10.66 14.48 16.70
C ILE A 193 10.77 15.98 16.42
N ALA A 194 10.75 16.39 15.15
CA ALA A 194 10.79 17.80 14.76
C ALA A 194 9.59 18.59 15.32
N ALA A 195 8.41 18.00 15.34
CA ALA A 195 7.24 18.65 15.97
C ALA A 195 7.37 18.71 17.48
N LEU A 196 7.86 17.65 18.13
CA LEU A 196 8.06 17.61 19.58
C LEU A 196 9.13 18.60 20.08
N SER A 197 10.16 18.85 19.26
CA SER A 197 11.23 19.83 19.58
C SER A 197 10.84 21.28 19.29
N GLY A 198 9.71 21.51 18.57
CA GLY A 198 9.29 22.84 18.13
C GLY A 198 10.03 23.34 16.88
N GLU A 199 10.79 22.47 16.20
CA GLU A 199 11.40 22.80 14.90
C GLU A 199 10.33 23.06 13.84
N VAL A 200 9.20 22.35 13.92
CA VAL A 200 8.00 22.59 13.11
C VAL A 200 6.77 22.76 13.98
N GLU A 201 5.77 23.47 13.49
CA GLU A 201 4.51 23.72 14.21
C GLU A 201 3.61 22.49 14.27
N ALA A 202 3.60 21.67 13.20
CA ALA A 202 2.74 20.48 13.11
C ALA A 202 3.42 19.33 12.37
N VAL A 203 2.89 18.14 12.58
CA VAL A 203 3.30 16.90 11.89
C VAL A 203 2.09 16.17 11.36
N ILE A 204 2.21 15.62 10.15
CA ILE A 204 1.21 14.72 9.58
C ILE A 204 1.85 13.35 9.29
N THR A 205 1.37 12.29 9.96
CA THR A 205 1.74 10.88 9.76
C THR A 205 0.55 9.99 10.09
N SER A 206 0.72 8.67 10.10
CA SER A 206 -0.39 7.77 10.48
C SER A 206 -0.71 7.88 11.98
N LEU A 207 -1.97 7.63 12.31
CA LEU A 207 -2.44 7.58 13.70
C LEU A 207 -1.71 6.50 14.48
N SER A 208 -1.46 5.34 13.87
CA SER A 208 -0.72 4.24 14.51
C SER A 208 0.70 4.64 14.92
N GLU A 209 1.41 5.39 14.06
CA GLU A 209 2.76 5.87 14.35
C GLU A 209 2.79 6.95 15.43
N GLN A 210 1.70 7.70 15.61
CA GLN A 210 1.58 8.74 16.65
C GLN A 210 0.93 8.23 17.94
N ALA A 211 0.41 7.00 17.97
CA ALA A 211 -0.45 6.49 19.03
C ALA A 211 0.13 6.67 20.45
N GLU A 212 1.37 6.25 20.66
CA GLU A 212 2.01 6.36 21.98
C GLU A 212 2.28 7.83 22.40
N LEU A 213 2.60 8.69 21.43
CA LEU A 213 2.78 10.12 21.69
C LEU A 213 1.45 10.81 22.01
N ILE A 214 0.35 10.37 21.41
CA ILE A 214 -1.01 10.88 21.70
C ILE A 214 -1.48 10.39 23.06
N LYS A 215 -1.30 9.11 23.41
CA LYS A 215 -1.58 8.56 24.74
C LYS A 215 -0.84 9.32 25.82
N GLY A 216 0.44 9.62 25.59
CA GLY A 216 1.28 10.40 26.49
C GLY A 216 1.04 11.91 26.45
N ARG A 217 0.04 12.41 25.69
CA ARG A 217 -0.23 13.86 25.52
C ARG A 217 0.96 14.67 25.02
N ARG A 218 1.96 14.01 24.45
CA ARG A 218 3.13 14.66 23.83
C ARG A 218 2.78 15.24 22.46
N LEU A 219 1.93 14.54 21.70
CA LEU A 219 1.26 15.07 20.52
C LEU A 219 -0.23 15.21 20.81
N ILE A 220 -0.82 16.29 20.30
CA ILE A 220 -2.26 16.56 20.34
C ILE A 220 -2.76 16.50 18.91
N PRO A 221 -3.60 15.52 18.57
CA PRO A 221 -4.20 15.41 17.26
C PRO A 221 -5.23 16.54 17.07
N LEU A 222 -5.12 17.24 15.94
CA LEU A 222 -6.05 18.32 15.56
C LEU A 222 -7.16 17.82 14.65
N ALA A 223 -6.83 16.91 13.72
CA ALA A 223 -7.80 16.28 12.83
C ALA A 223 -7.25 15.03 12.18
N VAL A 224 -8.12 14.05 11.91
CA VAL A 224 -7.84 12.95 10.97
C VAL A 224 -8.11 13.39 9.53
N MET A 225 -7.32 12.88 8.60
CA MET A 225 -7.39 13.20 7.16
C MET A 225 -8.17 12.13 6.39
N GLU A 226 -9.30 11.69 6.96
CA GLU A 226 -10.20 10.68 6.41
C GLU A 226 -11.65 11.16 6.49
N ALA A 227 -12.60 10.38 5.94
CA ALA A 227 -14.01 10.76 5.86
C ALA A 227 -14.71 10.89 7.22
N GLN A 228 -14.24 10.16 8.23
CA GLN A 228 -14.89 10.06 9.54
C GLN A 228 -13.92 10.40 10.67
N GLU A 229 -14.46 10.87 11.78
CA GLU A 229 -13.73 11.01 13.04
C GLU A 229 -13.26 9.64 13.56
N VAL A 230 -12.31 9.66 14.47
CA VAL A 230 -11.76 8.45 15.08
C VAL A 230 -11.79 8.58 16.59
N ASP A 231 -12.46 7.62 17.25
CA ASP A 231 -12.35 7.48 18.71
C ASP A 231 -11.00 6.87 19.06
N PHE A 232 -10.22 7.63 19.84
CA PHE A 232 -8.90 7.19 20.28
C PHE A 232 -8.91 6.85 21.78
N PRO A 233 -8.66 5.60 22.17
CA PRO A 233 -8.68 5.16 23.55
C PRO A 233 -7.77 6.01 24.47
N GLY A 234 -8.33 6.57 25.53
CA GLY A 234 -7.61 7.42 26.49
C GLY A 234 -7.37 8.86 26.03
N PHE A 235 -7.79 9.22 24.82
CA PHE A 235 -7.76 10.61 24.34
C PHE A 235 -9.16 11.18 24.12
N GLY A 236 -10.06 10.43 23.50
CA GLY A 236 -11.38 10.84 23.04
C GLY A 236 -11.47 10.92 21.52
N SER A 237 -12.54 11.51 20.98
CA SER A 237 -12.73 11.65 19.55
C SER A 237 -11.76 12.64 18.93
N ILE A 238 -11.15 12.25 17.81
CA ILE A 238 -10.32 13.09 16.94
C ILE A 238 -11.20 13.48 15.73
N PRO A 239 -11.55 14.76 15.56
CA PRO A 239 -12.48 15.19 14.51
C PRO A 239 -11.91 14.94 13.11
N SER A 240 -12.78 14.75 12.14
CA SER A 240 -12.39 14.62 10.74
C SER A 240 -12.23 16.02 10.10
N ALA A 241 -11.13 16.21 9.36
CA ALA A 241 -10.99 17.40 8.51
C ALA A 241 -12.04 17.43 7.39
N ALA A 242 -12.63 16.28 7.02
CA ALA A 242 -13.67 16.19 6.00
C ALA A 242 -15.02 16.80 6.43
N GLU A 243 -15.27 16.97 7.72
CA GLU A 243 -16.47 17.68 8.20
C GLU A 243 -16.54 19.09 7.63
N LYS A 244 -15.42 19.79 7.59
CA LYS A 244 -15.32 21.15 7.01
C LYS A 244 -14.87 21.15 5.55
N TYR A 245 -14.07 20.17 5.14
CA TYR A 245 -13.49 20.06 3.81
C TYR A 245 -13.84 18.70 3.18
N PRO A 246 -15.07 18.51 2.67
CA PRO A 246 -15.58 17.19 2.23
C PRO A 246 -14.70 16.47 1.20
N VAL A 247 -13.97 17.21 0.37
CA VAL A 247 -13.02 16.64 -0.62
C VAL A 247 -11.98 15.73 0.04
N ILE A 248 -11.59 15.99 1.30
CA ILE A 248 -10.61 15.17 2.04
C ILE A 248 -11.14 13.74 2.23
N GLY A 249 -12.41 13.60 2.57
CA GLY A 249 -13.06 12.28 2.74
C GLY A 249 -13.32 11.53 1.43
N GLN A 250 -13.30 12.25 0.30
CA GLN A 250 -13.53 11.67 -1.03
C GLN A 250 -12.26 11.17 -1.70
N VAL A 251 -11.09 11.52 -1.16
CA VAL A 251 -9.79 11.12 -1.74
C VAL A 251 -9.54 9.64 -1.56
N LEU A 252 -9.18 8.97 -2.66
CA LEU A 252 -8.90 7.52 -2.66
C LEU A 252 -7.60 7.12 -1.96
N LEU A 253 -6.78 8.09 -1.56
CA LEU A 253 -5.48 7.81 -0.94
C LEU A 253 -5.63 7.39 0.52
N ARG A 254 -5.24 6.16 0.79
CA ARG A 254 -5.23 5.56 2.13
C ARG A 254 -3.92 4.83 2.35
N GLN A 255 -3.43 4.82 3.58
CA GLN A 255 -2.36 3.92 3.94
C GLN A 255 -2.86 2.48 3.83
N TRP A 256 -2.06 1.63 3.25
CA TRP A 256 -2.17 0.19 3.40
C TRP A 256 -0.80 -0.41 3.72
N LEU A 257 -0.78 -1.44 4.52
CA LEU A 257 0.38 -2.19 4.94
C LEU A 257 0.14 -3.65 4.57
N GLY A 258 1.11 -4.29 3.96
CA GLY A 258 0.96 -5.66 3.51
C GLY A 258 2.12 -6.12 2.64
N PHE A 259 1.84 -7.05 1.74
CA PHE A 259 2.85 -7.57 0.84
C PHE A 259 2.29 -7.76 -0.58
N ALA A 260 3.19 -7.89 -1.53
CA ALA A 260 2.83 -8.19 -2.92
C ALA A 260 3.84 -9.15 -3.54
N LEU A 261 3.37 -9.86 -4.58
CA LEU A 261 4.19 -10.73 -5.44
C LEU A 261 4.06 -10.24 -6.88
N PRO A 262 5.04 -10.54 -7.76
CA PRO A 262 4.86 -10.35 -9.20
C PRO A 262 3.57 -11.00 -9.70
N ALA A 263 2.82 -10.31 -10.56
CA ALA A 263 1.49 -10.72 -10.99
C ALA A 263 1.48 -12.01 -11.83
N ASP A 264 2.61 -12.38 -12.38
CA ASP A 264 2.84 -13.61 -13.16
C ASP A 264 3.27 -14.82 -12.31
N ALA A 265 3.24 -14.70 -10.99
CA ALA A 265 3.43 -15.84 -10.09
C ALA A 265 2.36 -16.93 -10.38
N PRO A 266 2.71 -18.23 -10.29
CA PRO A 266 1.77 -19.31 -10.60
C PRO A 266 0.47 -19.23 -9.79
N GLN A 267 -0.68 -19.37 -10.43
CA GLN A 267 -1.98 -19.21 -9.76
C GLN A 267 -2.15 -20.15 -8.57
N ALA A 268 -1.72 -21.42 -8.67
CA ALA A 268 -1.78 -22.37 -7.56
C ALA A 268 -0.95 -21.94 -6.33
N VAL A 269 0.12 -21.16 -6.56
CA VAL A 269 0.92 -20.56 -5.49
C VAL A 269 0.16 -19.40 -4.85
N LEU A 270 -0.41 -18.51 -5.66
CA LEU A 270 -1.24 -17.39 -5.18
C LEU A 270 -2.46 -17.89 -4.39
N ASP A 271 -3.10 -18.97 -4.83
CA ASP A 271 -4.24 -19.57 -4.13
C ASP A 271 -3.83 -20.12 -2.74
N LYS A 272 -2.68 -20.80 -2.66
CA LYS A 272 -2.16 -21.31 -1.39
C LYS A 272 -1.76 -20.18 -0.43
N ILE A 273 -1.09 -19.14 -0.94
CA ILE A 273 -0.79 -17.94 -0.15
C ILE A 273 -2.08 -17.29 0.32
N GLY A 274 -3.08 -17.18 -0.56
CA GLY A 274 -4.38 -16.60 -0.25
C GLY A 274 -5.12 -17.32 0.87
N ALA A 275 -5.12 -18.64 0.84
CA ALA A 275 -5.75 -19.44 1.89
C ALA A 275 -5.04 -19.27 3.25
N ALA A 276 -3.70 -19.24 3.26
CA ALA A 276 -2.92 -18.97 4.46
C ALA A 276 -3.13 -17.55 4.98
N PHE A 277 -3.22 -16.57 4.08
CA PHE A 277 -3.51 -15.18 4.40
C PHE A 277 -4.88 -15.02 5.07
N ASP A 278 -5.94 -15.60 4.52
CA ASP A 278 -7.30 -15.50 5.09
C ASP A 278 -7.36 -16.03 6.52
N LYS A 279 -6.71 -17.19 6.79
CA LYS A 279 -6.63 -17.74 8.14
C LYS A 279 -5.82 -16.85 9.08
N ALA A 280 -4.67 -16.34 8.61
CA ALA A 280 -3.84 -15.43 9.39
C ALA A 280 -4.61 -14.15 9.76
N MET A 281 -5.36 -13.56 8.82
CA MET A 281 -6.20 -12.38 9.09
C MET A 281 -7.25 -12.63 10.17
N ALA A 282 -7.76 -13.84 10.30
CA ALA A 282 -8.72 -14.23 11.33
C ALA A 282 -8.05 -14.61 12.67
N SER A 283 -6.72 -14.68 12.73
CA SER A 283 -6.01 -15.09 13.95
C SER A 283 -6.06 -14.02 15.03
N LYS A 284 -5.98 -14.48 16.29
CA LYS A 284 -5.97 -13.58 17.46
C LYS A 284 -4.75 -12.66 17.43
N GLU A 285 -3.62 -13.13 16.96
CA GLU A 285 -2.37 -12.37 16.88
C GLU A 285 -2.51 -11.14 15.99
N ILE A 286 -3.16 -11.28 14.83
CA ILE A 286 -3.38 -10.16 13.90
C ILE A 286 -4.47 -9.21 14.43
N GLN A 287 -5.52 -9.73 15.07
CA GLN A 287 -6.55 -8.90 15.69
C GLN A 287 -5.97 -8.08 16.86
N ASP A 288 -5.17 -8.71 17.73
CA ASP A 288 -4.51 -8.03 18.86
C ASP A 288 -3.50 -6.97 18.37
N LEU A 289 -2.73 -7.27 17.32
CA LEU A 289 -1.84 -6.31 16.70
C LEU A 289 -2.61 -5.09 16.20
N ALA A 290 -3.69 -5.30 15.48
CA ALA A 290 -4.50 -4.21 14.95
C ALA A 290 -5.07 -3.33 16.06
N ALA A 291 -5.64 -3.94 17.08
CA ALA A 291 -6.18 -3.21 18.24
C ALA A 291 -5.10 -2.44 18.99
N GLY A 292 -3.93 -3.07 19.24
CA GLY A 292 -2.82 -2.44 19.97
C GLY A 292 -2.15 -1.29 19.21
N GLN A 293 -2.15 -1.34 17.88
CA GLN A 293 -1.51 -0.37 17.00
C GLN A 293 -2.49 0.61 16.34
N MET A 294 -3.75 0.61 16.73
CA MET A 294 -4.78 1.47 16.11
C MET A 294 -4.86 1.31 14.57
N LEU A 295 -4.76 0.07 14.10
CA LEU A 295 -4.86 -0.26 12.69
C LEU A 295 -6.28 -0.72 12.35
N THR A 296 -6.78 -0.30 11.19
CA THR A 296 -7.96 -0.88 10.56
C THR A 296 -7.53 -2.07 9.71
N LEU A 297 -8.07 -3.25 10.00
CA LEU A 297 -7.82 -4.44 9.19
C LEU A 297 -8.57 -4.35 7.86
N TYR A 298 -7.88 -4.66 6.76
CA TYR A 298 -8.48 -4.71 5.43
C TYR A 298 -8.78 -6.15 5.01
N GLY A 299 -7.83 -7.06 5.20
CA GLY A 299 -7.98 -8.45 4.78
C GLY A 299 -8.25 -8.62 3.28
N LEU A 300 -7.83 -7.67 2.45
CA LEU A 300 -8.10 -7.67 1.03
C LEU A 300 -6.98 -8.37 0.26
N ARG A 301 -7.37 -9.24 -0.69
CA ARG A 301 -6.47 -9.91 -1.63
C ARG A 301 -7.13 -10.15 -2.99
N GLY A 302 -6.34 -10.55 -3.97
CA GLY A 302 -6.85 -10.84 -5.32
C GLY A 302 -7.44 -9.62 -6.01
N GLN A 303 -8.51 -9.80 -6.78
CA GLN A 303 -9.11 -8.72 -7.58
C GLN A 303 -9.48 -7.48 -6.75
N PRO A 304 -10.16 -7.57 -5.60
CA PRO A 304 -10.52 -6.39 -4.80
C PRO A 304 -9.30 -5.58 -4.35
N ALA A 305 -8.22 -6.24 -3.92
CA ALA A 305 -6.98 -5.57 -3.52
C ALA A 305 -6.29 -4.91 -4.72
N ASN A 306 -6.14 -5.65 -5.81
CA ASN A 306 -5.48 -5.17 -7.03
C ASN A 306 -6.22 -3.97 -7.63
N GLU A 307 -7.56 -4.00 -7.65
CA GLU A 307 -8.37 -2.89 -8.15
C GLU A 307 -8.24 -1.65 -7.27
N MET A 308 -8.33 -1.80 -5.95
CA MET A 308 -8.11 -0.72 -5.00
C MET A 308 -6.75 -0.05 -5.24
N VAL A 309 -5.69 -0.85 -5.33
CA VAL A 309 -4.32 -0.35 -5.50
C VAL A 309 -4.13 0.36 -6.84
N ARG A 310 -4.66 -0.20 -7.95
CA ARG A 310 -4.61 0.44 -9.28
C ARG A 310 -5.35 1.78 -9.32
N ARG A 311 -6.49 1.88 -8.64
CA ARG A 311 -7.24 3.14 -8.55
C ARG A 311 -6.45 4.19 -7.75
N MET A 312 -5.81 3.76 -6.65
CA MET A 312 -4.94 4.64 -5.86
C MET A 312 -3.73 5.11 -6.68
N GLU A 313 -3.05 4.20 -7.39
CA GLU A 313 -1.93 4.55 -8.27
C GLU A 313 -2.35 5.58 -9.32
N SER A 314 -3.44 5.30 -10.04
CA SER A 314 -3.97 6.22 -11.06
C SER A 314 -4.20 7.62 -10.49
N PHE A 315 -4.97 7.73 -9.40
CA PHE A 315 -5.25 9.01 -8.77
C PHE A 315 -3.96 9.72 -8.31
N TRP A 316 -3.09 9.01 -7.61
CA TRP A 316 -1.92 9.62 -6.99
C TRP A 316 -0.87 10.05 -7.99
N THR A 317 -0.54 9.18 -8.95
CA THR A 317 0.51 9.47 -9.93
C THR A 317 0.13 10.63 -10.84
N TRP A 318 -1.13 10.71 -11.29
CA TRP A 318 -1.64 11.83 -12.07
C TRP A 318 -1.64 13.13 -11.28
N MET A 319 -2.05 13.08 -10.02
CA MET A 319 -2.01 14.26 -9.15
C MET A 319 -0.58 14.76 -8.93
N LEU A 320 0.39 13.88 -8.66
CA LEU A 320 1.80 14.25 -8.49
C LEU A 320 2.37 14.85 -9.78
N TYR A 321 2.01 14.31 -10.93
CA TYR A 321 2.45 14.82 -12.23
C TYR A 321 1.87 16.21 -12.51
N GLU A 322 0.59 16.42 -12.31
CA GLU A 322 -0.11 17.71 -12.51
C GLU A 322 0.35 18.79 -11.52
N GLN A 323 0.90 18.40 -10.37
CA GLN A 323 1.54 19.32 -9.42
C GLN A 323 3.01 19.61 -9.73
N GLY A 324 3.60 19.00 -10.78
CA GLY A 324 5.02 19.10 -11.08
C GLY A 324 5.96 18.42 -10.08
N ILE A 325 5.42 17.54 -9.20
CA ILE A 325 6.20 16.78 -8.22
C ILE A 325 6.81 15.54 -8.88
N ALA A 326 6.07 14.86 -9.74
CA ALA A 326 6.57 13.75 -10.55
C ALA A 326 7.10 14.28 -11.89
N SER A 327 8.28 13.81 -12.28
CA SER A 327 8.93 14.24 -13.51
C SER A 327 8.50 13.48 -14.77
N LYS A 328 7.98 12.25 -14.60
CA LYS A 328 7.53 11.39 -15.70
C LYS A 328 6.01 11.33 -15.75
N SER A 329 5.46 11.34 -16.97
CA SER A 329 4.01 11.21 -17.15
C SER A 329 3.52 9.80 -16.80
N PRO A 330 2.42 9.64 -16.05
CA PRO A 330 1.81 8.33 -15.82
C PRO A 330 1.42 7.62 -17.12
N ALA A 331 1.10 8.36 -18.17
CA ALA A 331 0.79 7.79 -19.48
C ALA A 331 1.96 7.00 -20.09
N GLU A 332 3.21 7.38 -19.81
CA GLU A 332 4.40 6.66 -20.28
C GLU A 332 4.47 5.22 -19.75
N PHE A 333 3.82 4.97 -18.61
CA PHE A 333 3.74 3.66 -17.95
C PHE A 333 2.39 2.95 -18.19
N GLY A 334 1.52 3.53 -19.02
CA GLY A 334 0.19 3.00 -19.27
C GLY A 334 -0.76 3.09 -18.07
N ILE A 335 -0.50 4.01 -17.13
CA ILE A 335 -1.38 4.28 -15.98
C ILE A 335 -2.54 5.17 -16.47
N PRO A 336 -3.79 4.69 -16.43
CA PRO A 336 -4.93 5.45 -16.94
C PRO A 336 -5.19 6.69 -16.08
N ARG A 337 -5.83 7.71 -16.66
CA ARG A 337 -6.37 8.82 -15.86
C ARG A 337 -7.47 8.33 -14.94
N PRO A 338 -7.57 8.85 -13.70
CA PRO A 338 -8.68 8.51 -12.81
C PRO A 338 -10.01 8.93 -13.45
N ALA A 339 -11.04 8.09 -13.32
CA ALA A 339 -12.38 8.45 -13.75
C ALA A 339 -12.87 9.67 -12.95
N ALA A 340 -13.65 10.54 -13.59
CA ALA A 340 -14.05 11.86 -13.06
C ALA A 340 -14.87 11.83 -11.74
N THR A 341 -15.33 10.66 -11.30
CA THR A 341 -16.06 10.46 -10.03
C THR A 341 -15.79 9.07 -9.51
N THR A 342 -14.91 8.95 -8.56
CA THR A 342 -14.81 7.72 -7.78
C THR A 342 -14.84 8.08 -6.30
N SER A 343 -16.04 8.01 -5.71
CA SER A 343 -16.18 7.85 -4.26
C SER A 343 -15.28 6.69 -3.81
N ALA A 344 -14.58 6.88 -2.70
CA ALA A 344 -13.80 5.81 -2.10
C ALA A 344 -14.70 4.57 -1.94
N PRO A 345 -14.24 3.36 -2.33
CA PRO A 345 -14.99 2.15 -2.00
C PRO A 345 -15.19 2.11 -0.49
N SER A 346 -16.41 1.79 -0.06
CA SER A 346 -16.67 1.48 1.34
C SER A 346 -15.77 0.31 1.74
N LEU A 347 -14.92 0.51 2.73
CA LEU A 347 -14.27 -0.61 3.39
C LEU A 347 -15.35 -1.44 4.08
N PRO A 348 -15.19 -2.77 4.19
CA PRO A 348 -16.01 -3.54 5.10
C PRO A 348 -15.92 -2.86 6.48
N GLY A 349 -17.08 -2.60 7.08
CA GLY A 349 -17.14 -2.07 8.45
C GLY A 349 -16.45 -3.03 9.42
N PRO A 350 -16.11 -2.52 10.63
CA PRO A 350 -15.49 -3.35 11.66
C PRO A 350 -16.32 -4.57 12.03
#